data_260fb22043b1afd931d0d5d1a96a38c8
#
_entry.id   260fb22043b1afd931d0d5d1a96a38c8
#
_cell.length_a   1.000
_cell.length_b   1.000
_cell.length_c   1.000
_cell.angle_alpha   90.00
_cell.angle_beta   90.00
_cell.angle_gamma   90.00
#
_symmetry.space_group_name_H-M   'P 1'
#
loop_
_entity.id
_entity.type
_entity.pdbx_description
1 polymer ?
#
loop_
_entity_poly.entity_id
_entity_poly.type
_entity_poly.pdbx_seq_one_letter_code
_entity_poly.pdbx_strand_id
1 'polypeptide(L)'
;MKIKYYVIVVYLDNLRCFFKNCIITHYMKAATVIQLKKELETLNEDHLKQLCLRLARFKIENKELLTYLLFESEDEAFYIEGIKEHTDQLFEEINTKSYFYIKKSVRKILRLLKKYARYSNSKETEVELLIYYCYKLQTLKPSINNNLTLTNIYLKQIENIEKKIIKLHEDLQFDF
;
A
#
# COMPACT_ATOMS: atom_id res chain seq x y z
N MET A 1 -53.04 33.74 26.93
CA MET A 1 -51.87 33.84 26.06
C MET A 1 -50.75 32.78 26.33
N LYS A 2 -50.77 32.01 27.42
CA LYS A 2 -49.77 30.99 27.79
C LYS A 2 -49.95 29.62 27.11
N ILE A 3 -51.14 29.25 26.67
CA ILE A 3 -51.46 27.93 26.08
C ILE A 3 -50.93 27.80 24.64
N LYS A 4 -50.90 28.88 23.86
CA LYS A 4 -50.35 28.85 22.50
C LYS A 4 -48.83 28.60 22.44
N TYR A 5 -48.08 29.03 23.45
CA TYR A 5 -46.63 28.81 23.52
C TYR A 5 -46.28 27.36 23.82
N TYR A 6 -47.07 26.68 24.66
CA TYR A 6 -46.82 25.29 25.05
C TYR A 6 -47.04 24.33 23.88
N VAL A 7 -48.04 24.56 23.06
CA VAL A 7 -48.30 23.72 21.86
C VAL A 7 -47.23 23.87 20.80
N ILE A 8 -46.66 25.07 20.62
CA ILE A 8 -45.59 25.31 19.64
C ILE A 8 -44.24 24.65 20.11
N VAL A 9 -43.95 24.68 21.40
CA VAL A 9 -42.72 24.05 21.95
C VAL A 9 -42.81 22.54 21.83
N VAL A 10 -43.95 21.92 22.17
CA VAL A 10 -44.15 20.46 22.02
C VAL A 10 -44.12 20.03 20.55
N TYR A 11 -44.60 20.85 19.62
CA TYR A 11 -44.56 20.58 18.19
C TYR A 11 -43.14 20.68 17.63
N LEU A 12 -42.33 21.63 18.12
CA LEU A 12 -40.95 21.80 17.73
C LEU A 12 -40.04 20.70 18.33
N ASP A 13 -40.33 20.21 19.53
CA ASP A 13 -39.59 19.10 20.14
C ASP A 13 -39.91 17.76 19.47
N ASN A 14 -41.17 17.54 19.04
CA ASN A 14 -41.54 16.38 18.23
C ASN A 14 -40.92 16.43 16.81
N LEU A 15 -40.85 17.59 16.18
CA LEU A 15 -40.14 17.77 14.91
C LEU A 15 -38.63 17.56 15.09
N ARG A 16 -38.02 18.01 16.18
CA ARG A 16 -36.62 17.77 16.50
C ARG A 16 -36.32 16.30 16.75
N CYS A 17 -37.24 15.56 17.36
CA CYS A 17 -37.09 14.10 17.54
C CYS A 17 -37.28 13.37 16.21
N PHE A 18 -38.19 13.82 15.35
CA PHE A 18 -38.43 13.25 14.01
C PHE A 18 -37.23 13.53 13.08
N PHE A 19 -36.65 14.73 13.12
CA PHE A 19 -35.41 15.05 12.36
C PHE A 19 -34.16 14.38 12.92
N LYS A 20 -34.07 14.12 14.22
CA LYS A 20 -32.95 13.34 14.78
C LYS A 20 -32.95 11.87 14.38
N ASN A 21 -34.15 11.28 14.17
CA ASN A 21 -34.27 9.89 13.72
C ASN A 21 -34.29 9.72 12.21
N CYS A 22 -34.37 10.82 11.42
CA CYS A 22 -34.42 10.74 9.96
C CYS A 22 -33.13 11.13 9.24
N ILE A 23 -32.05 11.50 9.97
CA ILE A 23 -30.71 11.53 9.42
C ILE A 23 -30.11 10.17 9.72
N ILE A 24 -30.63 9.11 9.11
CA ILE A 24 -29.81 7.93 8.79
C ILE A 24 -28.84 8.45 7.74
N THR A 25 -27.70 8.96 8.19
CA THR A 25 -26.54 9.08 7.34
C THR A 25 -26.28 7.68 6.83
N HIS A 26 -26.75 7.39 5.62
CA HIS A 26 -26.50 6.11 4.96
C HIS A 26 -25.00 6.07 4.62
N TYR A 27 -24.21 5.92 5.69
CA TYR A 27 -22.76 5.74 5.56
C TYR A 27 -22.52 4.35 4.97
N MET A 28 -21.94 4.32 3.78
CA MET A 28 -21.58 3.07 3.12
C MET A 28 -20.53 2.35 3.95
N LYS A 29 -20.94 1.35 4.73
CA LYS A 29 -20.02 0.47 5.44
C LYS A 29 -19.46 -0.56 4.47
N ALA A 30 -18.14 -0.66 4.42
CA ALA A 30 -17.50 -1.70 3.61
C ALA A 30 -17.91 -3.10 4.12
N ALA A 31 -18.28 -3.97 3.18
CA ALA A 31 -18.55 -5.37 3.48
C ALA A 31 -17.25 -6.10 3.86
N THR A 32 -17.36 -7.17 4.63
CA THR A 32 -16.24 -8.04 4.96
C THR A 32 -15.80 -8.85 3.74
N VAL A 33 -14.54 -9.31 3.73
CA VAL A 33 -14.01 -10.15 2.64
C VAL A 33 -14.85 -11.44 2.47
N ILE A 34 -15.34 -12.02 3.58
CA ILE A 34 -16.21 -13.22 3.54
C ILE A 34 -17.52 -12.93 2.82
N GLN A 35 -18.15 -11.78 3.10
CA GLN A 35 -19.38 -11.37 2.41
C GLN A 35 -19.12 -11.12 0.92
N LEU A 36 -18.02 -10.41 0.59
CA LEU A 36 -17.63 -10.17 -0.79
C LEU A 36 -17.39 -11.48 -1.55
N LYS A 37 -16.68 -12.44 -0.94
CA LYS A 37 -16.43 -13.75 -1.55
C LYS A 37 -17.75 -14.44 -1.90
N LYS A 38 -18.69 -14.50 -0.97
CA LYS A 38 -20.00 -15.15 -1.18
C LYS A 38 -20.77 -14.51 -2.34
N GLU A 39 -20.78 -13.18 -2.43
CA GLU A 39 -21.44 -12.48 -3.54
C GLU A 39 -20.75 -12.70 -4.88
N LEU A 40 -19.40 -12.72 -4.89
CA LEU A 40 -18.61 -12.97 -6.11
C LEU A 40 -18.83 -14.39 -6.66
N GLU A 41 -19.06 -15.39 -5.80
CA GLU A 41 -19.36 -16.78 -6.21
C GLU A 41 -20.69 -16.91 -6.99
N THR A 42 -21.61 -15.94 -6.85
CA THR A 42 -22.90 -15.93 -7.56
C THR A 42 -22.86 -15.25 -8.93
N LEU A 43 -21.76 -14.56 -9.24
CA LEU A 43 -21.62 -13.79 -10.48
C LEU A 43 -21.12 -14.65 -11.64
N ASN A 44 -21.58 -14.33 -12.86
CA ASN A 44 -21.03 -14.89 -14.06
C ASN A 44 -19.68 -14.25 -14.45
N GLU A 45 -18.96 -14.90 -15.37
CA GLU A 45 -17.62 -14.47 -15.82
C GLU A 45 -17.59 -13.04 -16.36
N ASP A 46 -18.59 -12.64 -17.13
CA ASP A 46 -18.64 -11.30 -17.72
C ASP A 46 -18.79 -10.22 -16.66
N HIS A 47 -19.62 -10.45 -15.64
CA HIS A 47 -19.75 -9.53 -14.51
C HIS A 47 -18.46 -9.46 -13.68
N LEU A 48 -17.78 -10.59 -13.43
CA LEU A 48 -16.49 -10.61 -12.75
C LEU A 48 -15.44 -9.82 -13.51
N LYS A 49 -15.35 -10.01 -14.83
CA LYS A 49 -14.45 -9.25 -15.70
C LYS A 49 -14.72 -7.75 -15.62
N GLN A 50 -15.98 -7.33 -15.70
CA GLN A 50 -16.36 -5.93 -15.60
C GLN A 50 -16.01 -5.32 -14.24
N LEU A 51 -16.19 -6.07 -13.14
CA LEU A 51 -15.80 -5.64 -11.80
C LEU A 51 -14.28 -5.45 -11.68
N CYS A 52 -13.49 -6.40 -12.16
CA CYS A 52 -12.02 -6.30 -12.20
C CYS A 52 -11.56 -5.07 -12.98
N LEU A 53 -12.12 -4.85 -14.19
CA LEU A 53 -11.79 -3.69 -15.00
C LEU A 53 -12.22 -2.37 -14.35
N ARG A 54 -13.34 -2.34 -13.62
CA ARG A 54 -13.80 -1.17 -12.89
C ARG A 54 -12.86 -0.86 -11.71
N LEU A 55 -12.41 -1.87 -10.96
CA LEU A 55 -11.44 -1.71 -9.88
C LEU A 55 -10.09 -1.21 -10.40
N ALA A 56 -9.62 -1.75 -11.53
CA ALA A 56 -8.38 -1.31 -12.18
C ALA A 56 -8.44 0.15 -12.65
N ARG A 57 -9.60 0.64 -13.08
CA ARG A 57 -9.80 2.05 -13.47
C ARG A 57 -9.93 2.99 -12.27
N PHE A 58 -10.27 2.48 -11.09
CA PHE A 58 -10.53 3.30 -9.91
C PHE A 58 -9.25 3.84 -9.28
N LYS A 59 -8.17 3.04 -9.24
CA LYS A 59 -6.86 3.44 -8.73
C LYS A 59 -5.76 2.82 -9.57
N ILE A 60 -4.65 3.56 -9.69
CA ILE A 60 -3.48 3.08 -10.43
C ILE A 60 -2.88 1.83 -9.78
N GLU A 61 -2.84 1.75 -8.45
CA GLU A 61 -2.34 0.58 -7.73
C GLU A 61 -3.16 -0.68 -8.02
N ASN A 62 -4.47 -0.56 -8.20
CA ASN A 62 -5.32 -1.69 -8.58
C ASN A 62 -4.99 -2.17 -10.01
N LYS A 63 -4.71 -1.23 -10.93
CA LYS A 63 -4.30 -1.56 -12.29
C LYS A 63 -2.93 -2.24 -12.29
N GLU A 64 -1.97 -1.71 -11.54
CA GLU A 64 -0.64 -2.30 -11.38
C GLU A 64 -0.71 -3.72 -10.80
N LEU A 65 -1.50 -3.92 -9.72
CA LEU A 65 -1.72 -5.23 -9.13
C LEU A 65 -2.35 -6.21 -10.13
N LEU A 66 -3.36 -5.77 -10.88
CA LEU A 66 -3.99 -6.61 -11.90
C LEU A 66 -3.02 -6.94 -13.03
N THR A 67 -2.14 -6.01 -13.42
CA THR A 67 -1.08 -6.24 -14.40
C THR A 67 -0.12 -7.32 -13.92
N TYR A 68 0.38 -7.20 -12.68
CA TYR A 68 1.22 -8.22 -12.07
C TYR A 68 0.53 -9.61 -12.09
N LEU A 69 -0.71 -9.70 -11.59
CA LEU A 69 -1.43 -10.96 -11.49
C LEU A 69 -1.72 -11.65 -12.84
N LEU A 70 -1.84 -10.87 -13.92
CA LEU A 70 -2.17 -11.41 -15.24
C LEU A 70 -0.96 -11.69 -16.13
N PHE A 71 0.15 -10.99 -15.93
CA PHE A 71 1.25 -11.00 -16.90
C PHE A 71 2.63 -11.29 -16.30
N GLU A 72 2.82 -11.09 -15.00
CA GLU A 72 4.14 -11.13 -14.38
C GLU A 72 4.25 -12.19 -13.27
N SER A 73 3.12 -12.66 -12.73
CA SER A 73 3.09 -13.58 -11.57
C SER A 73 3.63 -14.98 -11.88
N GLU A 74 3.75 -15.36 -13.16
CA GLU A 74 4.29 -16.66 -13.57
C GLU A 74 5.83 -16.67 -13.62
N ASP A 75 6.47 -15.49 -13.73
CA ASP A 75 7.92 -15.34 -13.73
C ASP A 75 8.36 -14.31 -12.71
N GLU A 76 8.43 -14.73 -11.45
CA GLU A 76 8.81 -13.88 -10.32
C GLU A 76 10.24 -13.33 -10.46
N ALA A 77 11.16 -14.11 -11.06
CA ALA A 77 12.55 -13.68 -11.26
C ALA A 77 12.61 -12.50 -12.25
N PHE A 78 11.87 -12.58 -13.35
CA PHE A 78 11.76 -11.49 -14.31
C PHE A 78 11.12 -10.24 -13.70
N TYR A 79 10.07 -10.43 -12.88
CA TYR A 79 9.43 -9.34 -12.14
C TYR A 79 10.40 -8.61 -11.20
N ILE A 80 11.17 -9.37 -10.41
CA ILE A 80 12.18 -8.82 -9.49
C ILE A 80 13.25 -8.04 -10.25
N GLU A 81 13.74 -8.57 -11.36
CA GLU A 81 14.77 -7.91 -12.17
C GLU A 81 14.27 -6.58 -12.74
N GLY A 82 13.05 -6.55 -13.27
CA GLY A 82 12.43 -5.30 -13.74
C GLY A 82 12.29 -4.25 -12.64
N ILE A 83 12.00 -4.66 -11.39
CA ILE A 83 11.97 -3.74 -10.26
C ILE A 83 13.37 -3.24 -9.90
N LYS A 84 14.40 -4.10 -9.96
CA LYS A 84 15.79 -3.70 -9.71
C LYS A 84 16.25 -2.66 -10.74
N GLU A 85 16.02 -2.91 -12.02
CA GLU A 85 16.35 -1.96 -13.10
C GLU A 85 15.66 -0.60 -12.91
N HIS A 86 14.36 -0.62 -12.61
CA HIS A 86 13.64 0.62 -12.30
C HIS A 86 14.18 1.32 -11.05
N THR A 87 14.58 0.55 -10.04
CA THR A 87 15.20 1.10 -8.83
C THR A 87 16.52 1.77 -9.15
N ASP A 88 17.34 1.21 -10.03
CA ASP A 88 18.59 1.79 -10.47
C ASP A 88 18.40 3.14 -11.14
N GLN A 89 17.47 3.23 -12.08
CA GLN A 89 17.10 4.49 -12.72
C GLN A 89 16.70 5.55 -11.68
N LEU A 90 15.89 5.17 -10.69
CA LEU A 90 15.47 6.09 -9.64
C LEU A 90 16.61 6.53 -8.72
N PHE A 91 17.62 5.68 -8.49
CA PHE A 91 18.81 6.05 -7.73
C PHE A 91 19.72 6.98 -8.52
N GLU A 92 19.85 6.79 -9.83
CA GLU A 92 20.62 7.67 -10.73
C GLU A 92 19.99 9.09 -10.82
N GLU A 93 18.67 9.16 -10.79
CA GLU A 93 17.92 10.43 -10.81
C GLU A 93 17.96 11.22 -9.49
N ILE A 94 18.57 10.68 -8.42
CA ILE A 94 18.62 11.35 -7.13
C ILE A 94 19.39 12.66 -7.24
N ASN A 95 18.74 13.77 -6.85
CA ASN A 95 19.42 15.04 -6.68
C ASN A 95 20.34 14.98 -5.46
N THR A 96 21.65 14.88 -5.73
CA THR A 96 22.70 14.75 -4.70
C THR A 96 23.22 16.07 -4.14
N LYS A 97 22.73 17.23 -4.63
CA LYS A 97 23.17 18.56 -4.19
C LYS A 97 22.93 18.82 -2.69
N SER A 98 21.99 18.12 -2.08
CA SER A 98 21.68 18.27 -0.65
C SER A 98 21.10 16.99 -0.07
N TYR A 99 21.49 16.67 1.17
CA TYR A 99 20.91 15.56 1.93
C TYR A 99 19.38 15.68 2.13
N PHE A 100 18.82 16.88 2.02
CA PHE A 100 17.36 17.07 2.05
C PHE A 100 16.69 16.35 0.87
N TYR A 101 17.21 16.53 -0.35
CA TYR A 101 16.67 15.88 -1.55
C TYR A 101 16.93 14.37 -1.53
N ILE A 102 18.13 13.96 -1.15
CA ILE A 102 18.50 12.53 -1.02
C ILE A 102 17.51 11.83 -0.07
N LYS A 103 17.28 12.38 1.13
CA LYS A 103 16.32 11.79 2.11
C LYS A 103 14.91 11.67 1.55
N LYS A 104 14.45 12.62 0.76
CA LYS A 104 13.13 12.59 0.12
C LYS A 104 13.07 11.49 -0.93
N SER A 105 14.09 11.38 -1.78
CA SER A 105 14.16 10.40 -2.86
C SER A 105 14.26 8.97 -2.33
N VAL A 106 15.19 8.68 -1.42
CA VAL A 106 15.36 7.32 -0.88
C VAL A 106 14.11 6.81 -0.14
N ARG A 107 13.38 7.70 0.56
CA ARG A 107 12.08 7.33 1.17
C ARG A 107 11.00 7.06 0.14
N LYS A 108 11.00 7.79 -0.99
CA LYS A 108 10.08 7.54 -2.10
C LYS A 108 10.36 6.18 -2.73
N ILE A 109 11.63 5.88 -3.00
CA ILE A 109 12.06 4.58 -3.56
C ILE A 109 11.67 3.44 -2.62
N LEU A 110 11.95 3.54 -1.33
CA LEU A 110 11.57 2.53 -0.35
C LEU A 110 10.06 2.25 -0.33
N ARG A 111 9.25 3.30 -0.42
CA ARG A 111 7.78 3.13 -0.48
C ARG A 111 7.34 2.42 -1.76
N LEU A 112 8.01 2.71 -2.87
CA LEU A 112 7.74 2.07 -4.15
C LEU A 112 8.10 0.58 -4.11
N LEU A 113 9.28 0.23 -3.63
CA LEU A 113 9.72 -1.17 -3.46
C LEU A 113 8.76 -1.96 -2.57
N LYS A 114 8.36 -1.39 -1.43
CA LYS A 114 7.36 -2.01 -0.55
C LYS A 114 5.97 -2.14 -1.20
N LYS A 115 5.63 -1.27 -2.14
CA LYS A 115 4.39 -1.38 -2.92
C LYS A 115 4.48 -2.57 -3.87
N TYR A 116 5.57 -2.72 -4.62
CA TYR A 116 5.79 -3.83 -5.55
C TYR A 116 5.90 -5.18 -4.83
N ALA A 117 6.64 -5.25 -3.73
CA ALA A 117 6.68 -6.45 -2.90
C ALA A 117 5.30 -6.93 -2.43
N ARG A 118 4.36 -6.01 -2.18
CA ARG A 118 2.97 -6.38 -1.83
C ARG A 118 2.17 -6.91 -3.00
N TYR A 119 2.54 -6.63 -4.25
CA TYR A 119 1.85 -7.20 -5.41
C TYR A 119 2.19 -8.68 -5.56
N SER A 120 3.46 -9.05 -5.40
CA SER A 120 3.91 -10.43 -5.38
C SER A 120 3.35 -11.22 -4.17
N ASN A 121 3.19 -10.57 -3.02
CA ASN A 121 2.82 -11.21 -1.76
C ASN A 121 3.81 -12.32 -1.31
N SER A 122 4.99 -12.44 -1.95
CA SER A 122 6.09 -13.31 -1.56
C SER A 122 6.95 -12.62 -0.49
N LYS A 123 7.32 -13.36 0.54
CA LYS A 123 8.23 -12.86 1.58
C LYS A 123 9.67 -12.82 1.09
N GLU A 124 10.02 -13.77 0.25
CA GLU A 124 11.33 -13.91 -0.40
C GLU A 124 11.59 -12.67 -1.27
N THR A 125 10.66 -12.35 -2.15
CA THR A 125 10.71 -11.15 -3.00
C THR A 125 10.85 -9.88 -2.16
N GLU A 126 10.11 -9.78 -1.06
CA GLU A 126 10.22 -8.60 -0.18
C GLU A 126 11.60 -8.47 0.44
N VAL A 127 12.21 -9.60 0.91
CA VAL A 127 13.56 -9.63 1.48
C VAL A 127 14.58 -9.25 0.42
N GLU A 128 14.53 -9.86 -0.76
CA GLU A 128 15.46 -9.60 -1.86
C GLU A 128 15.46 -8.12 -2.30
N LEU A 129 14.30 -7.55 -2.51
CA LEU A 129 14.16 -6.13 -2.86
C LEU A 129 14.67 -5.19 -1.77
N LEU A 130 14.49 -5.53 -0.49
CA LEU A 130 15.00 -4.74 0.62
C LEU A 130 16.53 -4.84 0.74
N ILE A 131 17.12 -6.02 0.50
CA ILE A 131 18.57 -6.20 0.45
C ILE A 131 19.14 -5.36 -0.69
N TYR A 132 18.56 -5.45 -1.89
CA TYR A 132 18.99 -4.65 -3.04
C TYR A 132 18.93 -3.14 -2.74
N TYR A 133 17.84 -2.68 -2.12
CA TYR A 133 17.73 -1.28 -1.69
C TYR A 133 18.84 -0.87 -0.71
N CYS A 134 19.17 -1.71 0.27
CA CYS A 134 20.24 -1.45 1.22
C CYS A 134 21.61 -1.38 0.52
N TYR A 135 21.87 -2.28 -0.44
CA TYR A 135 23.08 -2.24 -1.27
C TYR A 135 23.18 -0.91 -2.03
N LYS A 136 22.13 -0.46 -2.70
CA LYS A 136 22.12 0.82 -3.43
C LYS A 136 22.31 2.02 -2.48
N LEU A 137 21.78 1.97 -1.26
CA LEU A 137 22.02 3.01 -0.25
C LEU A 137 23.49 3.09 0.16
N GLN A 138 24.19 1.96 0.34
CA GLN A 138 25.62 1.94 0.71
C GLN A 138 26.50 2.51 -0.39
N THR A 139 26.16 2.27 -1.65
CA THR A 139 26.94 2.74 -2.81
C THR A 139 26.64 4.20 -3.17
N LEU A 140 25.64 4.82 -2.54
CA LEU A 140 25.22 6.19 -2.83
C LEU A 140 26.31 7.21 -2.50
N LYS A 141 26.48 8.20 -3.40
CA LYS A 141 27.36 9.35 -3.18
C LYS A 141 26.51 10.65 -3.14
N PRO A 142 26.71 11.52 -2.12
CA PRO A 142 27.61 11.40 -0.96
C PRO A 142 27.17 10.28 0.00
N SER A 143 28.13 9.73 0.75
CA SER A 143 27.90 8.58 1.66
C SER A 143 26.76 8.85 2.66
N ILE A 144 25.91 7.85 2.86
CA ILE A 144 24.83 7.89 3.86
C ILE A 144 25.34 8.04 5.29
N ASN A 145 26.59 7.60 5.56
CA ASN A 145 27.22 7.66 6.88
C ASN A 145 27.44 9.10 7.37
N ASN A 146 27.52 10.05 6.45
CA ASN A 146 27.65 11.47 6.77
C ASN A 146 26.31 12.13 7.16
N ASN A 147 25.22 11.35 7.25
CA ASN A 147 23.89 11.87 7.62
C ASN A 147 23.13 10.88 8.49
N LEU A 148 22.99 11.20 9.77
CA LEU A 148 22.33 10.35 10.77
C LEU A 148 20.94 9.84 10.34
N THR A 149 20.15 10.67 9.65
CA THR A 149 18.81 10.24 9.18
C THR A 149 18.90 9.13 8.12
N LEU A 150 19.87 9.23 7.20
CA LEU A 150 20.07 8.20 6.16
C LEU A 150 20.62 6.91 6.78
N THR A 151 21.59 7.03 7.67
CA THR A 151 22.10 5.89 8.45
C THR A 151 20.97 5.18 9.21
N ASN A 152 20.10 5.94 9.87
CA ASN A 152 18.95 5.37 10.58
C ASN A 152 17.94 4.69 9.63
N ILE A 153 17.72 5.24 8.42
CA ILE A 153 16.88 4.58 7.41
C ILE A 153 17.49 3.23 7.01
N TYR A 154 18.80 3.20 6.76
CA TYR A 154 19.53 1.98 6.41
C TYR A 154 19.45 0.93 7.53
N LEU A 155 19.86 1.28 8.74
CA LEU A 155 19.86 0.36 9.89
C LEU A 155 18.45 -0.22 10.17
N LYS A 156 17.42 0.61 10.05
CA LYS A 156 16.03 0.15 10.21
C LYS A 156 15.61 -0.85 9.13
N GLN A 157 16.16 -0.75 7.91
CA GLN A 157 15.85 -1.76 6.88
C GLN A 157 16.63 -3.05 7.15
N ILE A 158 17.90 -3.01 7.59
CA ILE A 158 18.66 -4.20 8.02
C ILE A 158 17.89 -4.95 9.12
N GLU A 159 17.50 -4.26 10.19
CA GLU A 159 16.71 -4.87 11.26
C GLU A 159 15.38 -5.49 10.75
N ASN A 160 14.75 -4.84 9.77
CA ASN A 160 13.52 -5.36 9.17
C ASN A 160 13.77 -6.60 8.30
N ILE A 161 14.88 -6.65 7.57
CA ILE A 161 15.33 -7.79 6.77
C ILE A 161 15.58 -8.99 7.68
N GLU A 162 16.38 -8.82 8.73
CA GLU A 162 16.67 -9.87 9.71
C GLU A 162 15.40 -10.48 10.30
N LYS A 163 14.45 -9.63 10.72
CA LYS A 163 13.13 -10.07 11.24
C LYS A 163 12.30 -10.83 10.22
N LYS A 164 12.50 -10.59 8.93
CA LYS A 164 11.77 -11.27 7.86
C LYS A 164 12.42 -12.58 7.49
N ILE A 165 13.75 -12.64 7.41
CA ILE A 165 14.52 -13.87 7.15
C ILE A 165 14.15 -14.95 8.18
N ILE A 166 14.11 -14.61 9.47
CA ILE A 166 13.72 -15.54 10.56
C ILE A 166 12.32 -16.15 10.33
N LYS A 167 11.46 -15.50 9.55
CA LYS A 167 10.10 -15.97 9.23
C LYS A 167 10.00 -16.74 7.92
N LEU A 168 11.08 -16.86 7.17
CA LEU A 168 11.15 -17.70 6.00
C LEU A 168 11.31 -19.17 6.41
N HIS A 169 11.06 -20.09 5.47
CA HIS A 169 11.36 -21.49 5.64
C HIS A 169 12.87 -21.67 5.89
N GLU A 170 13.26 -22.64 6.71
CA GLU A 170 14.67 -22.84 7.09
C GLU A 170 15.60 -22.94 5.87
N ASP A 171 15.21 -23.68 4.84
CA ASP A 171 15.99 -23.83 3.61
C ASP A 171 16.26 -22.50 2.92
N LEU A 172 15.28 -21.58 2.94
CA LEU A 172 15.40 -20.24 2.31
C LEU A 172 16.19 -19.24 3.15
N GLN A 173 16.40 -19.53 4.44
CA GLN A 173 17.17 -18.63 5.31
C GLN A 173 18.67 -18.66 4.96
N PHE A 174 19.15 -19.72 4.31
CA PHE A 174 20.53 -19.84 3.87
C PHE A 174 20.83 -19.10 2.57
N ASP A 175 19.81 -18.71 1.81
CA ASP A 175 19.97 -18.02 0.53
C ASP A 175 20.18 -16.49 0.72
N PHE A 176 19.95 -15.97 1.91
CA PHE A 176 20.04 -14.56 2.27
C PHE A 176 21.02 -14.30 3.43
#